data_1627d9af02f5b2af8989de20eab6b592
#
_entry.id   1627d9af02f5b2af8989de20eab6b592
#
_cell.length_a   1.000
_cell.length_b   1.000
_cell.length_c   1.000
_cell.angle_alpha   90.00
_cell.angle_beta   90.00
_cell.angle_gamma   90.00
#
_symmetry.space_group_name_H-M   'P 1'
#
loop_
_entity.id
_entity.type
_entity.pdbx_description
1 polymer ?
#
loop_
_entity_poly.entity_id
_entity_poly.type
_entity_poly.pdbx_seq_one_letter_code
_entity_poly.pdbx_strand_id
1 'polypeptide(L)'
;MLFMVIYTWEPGQRNELVRRRIEKGKLIREGVKVLGEWTDLGGGRAFSLVESNDAKSFMSGTNRWGDLMKVEAVPVIDTEELMKWAKGRKKA
;
A
#
# COMPACT_ATOMS: atom_id res chain seq x y z
N MET A 1 8.09 -7.57 -5.27
CA MET A 1 7.15 -8.13 -4.27
C MET A 1 5.87 -7.33 -4.22
N LEU A 2 4.80 -8.00 -3.90
CA LEU A 2 3.48 -7.40 -3.80
C LEU A 2 3.15 -7.09 -2.35
N PHE A 3 2.63 -5.88 -2.08
CA PHE A 3 2.25 -5.45 -0.74
C PHE A 3 0.84 -4.90 -0.73
N MET A 4 0.09 -5.27 0.29
CA MET A 4 -1.12 -4.54 0.65
C MET A 4 -0.72 -3.50 1.69
N VAL A 5 -0.87 -2.23 1.36
CA VAL A 5 -0.53 -1.12 2.26
C VAL A 5 -1.83 -0.57 2.85
N ILE A 6 -1.87 -0.50 4.17
CA ILE A 6 -3.04 -0.04 4.90
C ILE A 6 -2.66 1.26 5.60
N TYR A 7 -3.40 2.31 5.31
CA TYR A 7 -3.22 3.63 5.91
C TYR A 7 -4.37 3.87 6.87
N THR A 8 -4.04 4.32 8.08
CA THR A 8 -5.04 4.64 9.10
C THR A 8 -4.77 6.03 9.64
N TRP A 9 -5.81 6.84 9.79
CA TRP A 9 -5.69 8.20 10.31
C TRP A 9 -6.81 8.54 11.28
N GLU A 10 -6.52 9.51 12.15
CA GLU A 10 -7.51 10.05 13.07
C GLU A 10 -8.39 11.07 12.35
N PRO A 11 -9.63 11.30 12.83
CA PRO A 11 -10.53 12.26 12.18
C PRO A 11 -9.95 13.66 12.00
N GLY A 12 -9.13 14.12 12.93
CA GLY A 12 -8.50 15.44 12.84
C GLY A 12 -7.47 15.57 11.74
N GLN A 13 -6.98 14.46 11.18
CA GLN A 13 -5.98 14.47 10.11
C GLN A 13 -6.59 14.47 8.71
N ARG A 14 -7.86 14.17 8.60
CA ARG A 14 -8.52 13.96 7.31
C ARG A 14 -8.36 15.13 6.35
N ASN A 15 -8.60 16.35 6.82
CA ASN A 15 -8.55 17.53 5.94
C ASN A 15 -7.14 17.77 5.41
N GLU A 16 -6.14 17.59 6.24
CA GLU A 16 -4.75 17.74 5.84
C GLU A 16 -4.32 16.66 4.83
N LEU A 17 -4.78 15.44 5.00
CA LEU A 17 -4.52 14.35 4.06
C LEU A 17 -5.12 14.64 2.69
N VAL A 18 -6.37 15.09 2.66
CA VAL A 18 -7.05 15.42 1.41
C VAL A 18 -6.34 16.58 0.71
N ARG A 19 -5.97 17.60 1.47
CA ARG A 19 -5.26 18.76 0.94
C ARG A 19 -3.92 18.34 0.32
N ARG A 20 -3.14 17.53 1.04
CA ARG A 20 -1.84 17.06 0.53
C ARG A 20 -2.00 16.23 -0.75
N ARG A 21 -3.00 15.35 -0.80
CA ARG A 21 -3.26 14.53 -1.98
C ARG A 21 -3.64 15.40 -3.19
N ILE A 22 -4.45 16.42 -2.99
CA ILE A 22 -4.85 17.34 -4.05
C ILE A 22 -3.64 18.13 -4.56
N GLU A 23 -2.83 18.66 -3.66
CA GLU A 23 -1.70 19.52 -4.02
C GLU A 23 -0.51 18.74 -4.61
N LYS A 24 -0.20 17.58 -4.05
CA LYS A 24 1.04 16.85 -4.35
C LYS A 24 0.84 15.52 -5.06
N GLY A 25 -0.41 15.10 -5.25
CA GLY A 25 -0.72 13.83 -5.89
C GLY A 25 -0.35 12.63 -5.04
N LYS A 26 -0.07 11.51 -5.70
CA LYS A 26 0.17 10.23 -5.01
C LYS A 26 1.53 10.14 -4.32
N LEU A 27 2.48 10.99 -4.68
CA LEU A 27 3.84 10.97 -4.16
C LEU A 27 4.54 9.62 -4.37
N ILE A 28 4.33 9.02 -5.53
CA ILE A 28 4.91 7.72 -5.90
C ILE A 28 6.34 7.93 -6.35
N ARG A 29 7.24 7.05 -5.88
CA ARG A 29 8.65 7.04 -6.28
C ARG A 29 8.90 6.03 -7.40
N GLU A 30 9.99 6.27 -8.14
CA GLU A 30 10.51 5.28 -9.06
C GLU A 30 10.82 3.97 -8.31
N GLY A 31 10.53 2.83 -8.93
CA GLY A 31 10.68 1.53 -8.29
C GLY A 31 9.45 1.07 -7.51
N VAL A 32 8.38 1.87 -7.50
CA VAL A 32 7.12 1.54 -6.85
C VAL A 32 5.99 1.67 -7.87
N LYS A 33 5.18 0.63 -8.00
CA LYS A 33 4.02 0.62 -8.88
C LYS A 33 2.76 0.42 -8.05
N VAL A 34 1.85 1.38 -8.11
CA VAL A 34 0.54 1.28 -7.44
C VAL A 34 -0.44 0.62 -8.41
N LEU A 35 -0.93 -0.57 -8.04
CA LEU A 35 -1.84 -1.35 -8.86
C LEU A 35 -3.30 -1.01 -8.60
N GLY A 36 -3.60 -0.44 -7.45
CA GLY A 36 -4.94 0.01 -7.10
C GLY A 36 -4.96 0.72 -5.78
N GLU A 37 -5.96 1.56 -5.58
CA GLU A 37 -6.19 2.28 -4.34
C GLU A 37 -7.67 2.31 -4.02
N TRP A 38 -8.00 2.17 -2.74
CA TRP A 38 -9.37 2.21 -2.26
C TRP A 38 -9.42 2.98 -0.95
N THR A 39 -10.50 3.72 -0.72
CA THR A 39 -10.74 4.42 0.54
C THR A 39 -11.93 3.78 1.24
N ASP A 40 -11.80 3.54 2.54
CA ASP A 40 -12.87 3.00 3.36
C ASP A 40 -14.01 4.02 3.42
N LEU A 41 -15.19 3.64 2.97
CA LEU A 41 -16.37 4.50 2.99
C LEU A 41 -16.78 4.88 4.42
N GLY A 42 -16.44 4.04 5.40
CA GLY A 42 -16.66 4.34 6.81
C GLY A 42 -15.69 5.39 7.37
N GLY A 43 -14.66 5.73 6.62
CA GLY A 43 -13.66 6.72 6.99
C GLY A 43 -12.50 6.15 7.79
N GLY A 44 -11.39 6.89 7.83
CA GLY A 44 -10.24 6.59 8.67
C GLY A 44 -9.25 5.58 8.12
N ARG A 45 -9.50 4.97 6.97
CA ARG A 45 -8.57 4.01 6.35
C ARG A 45 -8.54 4.12 4.84
N ALA A 46 -7.40 3.76 4.27
CA ALA A 46 -7.25 3.57 2.83
C ALA A 46 -6.36 2.34 2.58
N PHE A 47 -6.48 1.78 1.40
CA PHE A 47 -5.78 0.57 1.01
C PHE A 47 -5.13 0.77 -0.35
N SER A 48 -3.87 0.34 -0.49
CA SER A 48 -3.18 0.34 -1.78
C SER A 48 -2.59 -1.03 -2.04
N LEU A 49 -2.73 -1.51 -3.26
CA LEU A 49 -1.98 -2.67 -3.70
C LEU A 49 -0.76 -2.17 -4.46
N VAL A 50 0.42 -2.52 -3.99
CA VAL A 50 1.68 -1.95 -4.46
C VAL A 50 2.66 -3.05 -4.81
N GLU A 51 3.34 -2.88 -5.93
CA GLU A 51 4.45 -3.74 -6.33
C GLU A 51 5.75 -2.98 -6.21
N SER A 52 6.75 -3.56 -5.55
CA SER A 52 8.10 -3.01 -5.44
C SER A 52 9.11 -4.11 -5.16
N ASN A 53 10.27 -4.04 -5.82
CA ASN A 53 11.40 -4.94 -5.56
C ASN A 53 12.55 -4.21 -4.88
N ASP A 54 12.37 -2.92 -4.58
CA ASP A 54 13.38 -2.09 -3.94
C ASP A 54 12.85 -1.57 -2.60
N ALA A 55 13.41 -2.10 -1.52
CA ALA A 55 12.99 -1.75 -0.17
C ALA A 55 13.15 -0.26 0.12
N LYS A 56 14.19 0.37 -0.38
CA LYS A 56 14.44 1.81 -0.15
C LYS A 56 13.40 2.66 -0.85
N SER A 57 13.07 2.35 -2.09
CA SER A 57 12.02 3.05 -2.84
C SER A 57 10.68 2.90 -2.16
N PHE A 58 10.37 1.69 -1.70
CA PHE A 58 9.13 1.40 -0.98
C PHE A 58 9.02 2.24 0.29
N MET A 59 10.05 2.22 1.13
CA MET A 59 10.08 2.99 2.39
C MET A 59 9.98 4.49 2.13
N SER A 60 10.64 4.98 1.10
CA SER A 60 10.56 6.38 0.74
C SER A 60 9.14 6.82 0.40
N GLY A 61 8.39 5.97 -0.29
CA GLY A 61 6.98 6.24 -0.61
C GLY A 61 6.09 6.25 0.63
N THR A 62 6.21 5.26 1.49
CA THR A 62 5.39 5.16 2.71
C THR A 62 5.71 6.27 3.70
N ASN A 63 6.98 6.65 3.82
CA ASN A 63 7.41 7.70 4.76
C ASN A 63 6.82 9.07 4.45
N ARG A 64 6.44 9.33 3.21
CA ARG A 64 5.84 10.62 2.83
C ARG A 64 4.49 10.87 3.47
N TRP A 65 3.85 9.84 3.95
CA TRP A 65 2.54 9.93 4.58
C TRP A 65 2.58 9.60 6.08
N GLY A 66 3.73 9.14 6.57
CA GLY A 66 3.87 8.65 7.94
C GLY A 66 3.69 9.70 9.04
N ASP A 67 3.76 10.98 8.70
CA ASP A 67 3.51 12.06 9.65
C ASP A 67 2.01 12.26 9.94
N LEU A 68 1.15 11.86 9.01
CA LEU A 68 -0.30 12.04 9.13
C LEU A 68 -1.06 10.74 9.32
N MET A 69 -0.45 9.62 8.97
CA MET A 69 -1.11 8.32 8.98
C MET A 69 -0.23 7.25 9.59
N LYS A 70 -0.86 6.28 10.21
CA LYS A 70 -0.21 5.01 10.49
C LYS A 70 -0.18 4.23 9.19
N VAL A 71 0.99 3.72 8.83
CA VAL A 71 1.18 2.94 7.60
C VAL A 71 1.57 1.52 7.96
N GLU A 72 0.83 0.56 7.44
CA GLU A 72 1.09 -0.86 7.63
C GLU A 72 1.24 -1.52 6.26
N ALA A 73 2.35 -2.20 6.02
CA ALA A 73 2.62 -2.87 4.76
C ALA A 73 2.64 -4.37 4.99
N VAL A 74 1.77 -5.09 4.29
CA VAL A 74 1.63 -6.53 4.42
C VAL A 74 2.08 -7.19 3.11
N PRO A 75 3.18 -7.97 3.12
CA PRO A 75 3.56 -8.73 1.93
C PRO A 75 2.48 -9.75 1.60
N VAL A 76 2.08 -9.80 0.34
CA VAL A 76 1.01 -10.69 -0.09
C VAL A 76 1.41 -11.45 -1.35
N ILE A 77 0.74 -12.55 -1.59
CA ILE A 77 0.85 -13.30 -2.84
C ILE A 77 -0.57 -13.52 -3.39
N ASP A 78 -0.70 -13.48 -4.70
CA ASP A 78 -1.95 -13.83 -5.36
C ASP A 78 -2.32 -15.28 -5.00
N THR A 79 -3.57 -15.51 -4.60
CA THR A 79 -4.00 -16.82 -4.13
C THR A 79 -3.88 -17.89 -5.22
N GLU A 80 -4.13 -17.57 -6.47
CA GLU A 80 -3.98 -18.51 -7.57
C GLU A 80 -2.52 -18.94 -7.76
N GLU A 81 -1.59 -18.00 -7.60
CA GLU A 81 -0.16 -18.31 -7.64
C GLU A 81 0.24 -19.22 -6.48
N LEU A 82 -0.28 -18.93 -5.29
CA LEU A 82 -0.05 -19.78 -4.11
C LEU A 82 -0.58 -21.20 -4.36
N MET A 83 -1.77 -21.33 -4.96
CA MET A 83 -2.35 -22.63 -5.24
C MET A 83 -1.54 -23.41 -6.27
N LYS A 84 -1.03 -22.75 -7.30
CA LYS A 84 -0.16 -23.39 -8.28
C LYS A 84 1.12 -23.91 -7.63
N TRP A 85 1.73 -23.12 -6.79
CA TRP A 85 2.93 -23.53 -6.06
C TRP A 85 2.64 -24.72 -5.14
N ALA A 86 1.54 -24.68 -4.39
CA ALA A 86 1.14 -25.76 -3.49
C ALA A 86 0.88 -27.07 -4.22
N LYS A 87 0.22 -27.00 -5.39
CA LYS A 87 0.02 -28.18 -6.23
C LYS A 87 1.33 -28.79 -6.73
N GLY A 88 2.28 -27.95 -7.12
CA GLY A 88 3.61 -28.38 -7.55
C GLY A 88 4.36 -29.08 -6.43
N ARG A 89 4.30 -28.55 -5.22
CA ARG A 89 4.94 -29.16 -4.04
C ARG A 89 4.32 -30.51 -3.67
N LYS A 90 3.02 -30.64 -3.83
CA LYS A 90 2.31 -31.87 -3.51
C LYS A 90 2.75 -33.05 -4.38
N LYS A 91 3.24 -32.75 -5.58
CA LYS A 91 3.73 -33.77 -6.53
C LYS A 91 5.20 -34.13 -6.30
N ALA A 92 5.90 -33.32 -5.57
CA ALA A 92 7.34 -33.55 -5.30
C ALA A 92 7.57 -34.57 -4.12
#